data_27ed6235f9a60d9b3413c2984af8fef5
#
_entry.id   27ed6235f9a60d9b3413c2984af8fef5
#
_cell.length_a   1.000
_cell.length_b   1.000
_cell.length_c   1.000
_cell.angle_alpha   90.00
_cell.angle_beta   90.00
_cell.angle_gamma   90.00
#
_symmetry.space_group_name_H-M   'P 1'
#
loop_
_entity.id
_entity.type
_entity.pdbx_description
1 polymer ?
#
loop_
_entity_poly.entity_id
_entity_poly.type
_entity_poly.pdbx_seq_one_letter_code
_entity_poly.pdbx_strand_id
1 'polypeptide(L)'
;MFCPLERLWSTEDAMSANTSLPLKPINSPRQVLFASMVGTTIEFFDFYIYATAAVLVFPRLFFPKGDPGAATLASLATFAIAFVARPIGSGLFGHFGDRIGRKTTLVVALATMGISTVSIGLLPTYTTIGFAAPLLLALCRFGQGIGLGGEWGGAVLLAIENAPGHKRAWYGMFPQLGAPIGFFLSGGVFLVLSHLLTDAQFFAFGWRLPFLASSVLVFLGLWVRLTITETPRFEESKARGERVRVPTLTVLRSHTKMLVAGTLLSLATFTLFYLMIVFALSWGTTALGFSREKFLLMQLFDTLFFAVMIPVSAILAERGRRNAMLGITGAIFLFGLILAPMFEAGTGGALGMMALGLALMGMTYGPLGTVVSELFPTSVRYTGSSLAFNFAGILGASLAPYIATWLARNYGLHWVGYYLCASAVLTIVGLLMIRETSGEELR
;
A
#
# COMPACT_ATOMS: atom_id res chain seq x y z
N MET A 1 -36.74 79.22 -14.91
CA MET A 1 -36.41 78.77 -16.30
C MET A 1 -35.37 77.62 -16.14
N PHE A 2 -35.75 76.42 -16.55
CA PHE A 2 -34.95 75.18 -16.74
C PHE A 2 -34.29 74.51 -15.53
N CYS A 3 -34.95 73.44 -15.10
CA CYS A 3 -34.37 72.19 -14.55
C CYS A 3 -33.46 71.51 -15.60
N PRO A 4 -32.47 70.74 -15.29
CA PRO A 4 -32.73 69.29 -15.41
C PRO A 4 -32.22 68.37 -14.28
N LEU A 5 -33.09 67.41 -13.99
CA LEU A 5 -32.87 66.10 -13.50
C LEU A 5 -31.92 65.31 -14.40
N GLU A 6 -31.25 64.39 -13.75
CA GLU A 6 -30.93 63.01 -14.11
C GLU A 6 -29.51 62.64 -13.68
N ARG A 7 -29.36 62.00 -12.51
CA ARG A 7 -28.28 61.03 -12.29
C ARG A 7 -28.93 59.66 -12.15
N LEU A 8 -28.97 58.98 -13.28
CA LEU A 8 -29.26 57.55 -13.38
C LEU A 8 -28.22 56.78 -12.59
N TRP A 9 -28.68 56.04 -11.66
CA TRP A 9 -27.93 55.06 -10.92
C TRP A 9 -27.44 53.95 -11.89
N SER A 10 -26.16 53.82 -12.08
CA SER A 10 -25.57 52.67 -12.75
C SER A 10 -25.64 51.47 -11.81
N THR A 11 -26.51 50.53 -12.17
CA THR A 11 -26.72 49.23 -11.50
C THR A 11 -25.64 48.21 -11.79
N GLU A 12 -24.45 48.64 -12.23
CA GLU A 12 -23.35 47.74 -12.58
C GLU A 12 -22.35 47.45 -11.42
N ASP A 13 -22.35 48.24 -10.34
CA ASP A 13 -21.42 48.03 -9.21
C ASP A 13 -21.92 47.10 -8.13
N ALA A 14 -23.09 46.49 -8.26
CA ALA A 14 -23.67 45.58 -7.25
C ALA A 14 -23.44 44.06 -7.54
N MET A 15 -22.73 43.70 -8.60
CA MET A 15 -22.59 42.29 -9.01
C MET A 15 -21.18 41.71 -8.95
N SER A 16 -20.22 42.33 -8.28
CA SER A 16 -18.85 41.78 -8.19
C SER A 16 -18.36 41.46 -6.75
N ALA A 17 -19.24 41.40 -5.77
CA ALA A 17 -18.89 40.95 -4.43
C ALA A 17 -19.34 39.48 -4.22
N ASN A 18 -18.93 38.57 -5.11
CA ASN A 18 -19.00 37.16 -4.83
C ASN A 18 -17.76 36.77 -4.00
N THR A 19 -17.68 37.27 -2.78
CA THR A 19 -16.79 36.78 -1.75
C THR A 19 -17.20 35.35 -1.41
N SER A 20 -16.59 34.40 -2.09
CA SER A 20 -16.63 33.00 -1.67
C SER A 20 -16.10 32.93 -0.24
N LEU A 21 -17.00 32.88 0.73
CA LEU A 21 -16.67 32.56 2.11
C LEU A 21 -15.84 31.27 2.09
N PRO A 22 -14.65 31.25 2.72
CA PRO A 22 -13.88 30.02 2.81
C PRO A 22 -14.76 28.98 3.53
N LEU A 23 -15.17 27.95 2.80
CA LEU A 23 -15.92 26.83 3.36
C LEU A 23 -15.12 26.28 4.54
N LYS A 24 -15.65 26.38 5.73
CA LYS A 24 -15.05 25.75 6.90
C LYS A 24 -14.91 24.27 6.60
N PRO A 25 -13.72 23.67 6.77
CA PRO A 25 -13.56 22.24 6.59
C PRO A 25 -14.50 21.52 7.57
N ILE A 26 -15.36 20.68 7.04
CA ILE A 26 -16.40 19.95 7.79
C ILE A 26 -15.76 18.97 8.79
N ASN A 27 -14.52 18.54 8.52
CA ASN A 27 -13.71 17.70 9.40
C ASN A 27 -12.42 18.43 9.78
N SER A 28 -11.96 18.26 11.02
CA SER A 28 -10.65 18.81 11.40
C SER A 28 -9.52 18.06 10.68
N PRO A 29 -8.39 18.73 10.33
CA PRO A 29 -7.25 18.05 9.70
C PRO A 29 -6.76 16.83 10.50
N ARG A 30 -6.78 16.89 11.84
CA ARG A 30 -6.41 15.79 12.71
C ARG A 30 -7.34 14.57 12.55
N GLN A 31 -8.65 14.78 12.43
CA GLN A 31 -9.61 13.71 12.22
C GLN A 31 -9.39 13.02 10.85
N VAL A 32 -9.12 13.80 9.80
CA VAL A 32 -8.84 13.29 8.47
C VAL A 32 -7.59 12.41 8.46
N LEU A 33 -6.49 12.90 9.07
CA LEU A 33 -5.22 12.18 9.13
C LEU A 33 -5.34 10.89 9.94
N PHE A 34 -6.00 10.95 11.10
CA PHE A 34 -6.23 9.78 11.94
C PHE A 34 -7.12 8.74 11.24
N ALA A 35 -8.20 9.17 10.61
CA ALA A 35 -9.09 8.28 9.87
C ALA A 35 -8.40 7.62 8.66
N SER A 36 -7.55 8.36 7.94
CA SER A 36 -6.73 7.81 6.85
C SER A 36 -5.75 6.75 7.38
N MET A 37 -5.08 7.02 8.48
CA MET A 37 -4.14 6.08 9.11
C MET A 37 -4.85 4.82 9.62
N VAL A 38 -5.99 4.96 10.29
CA VAL A 38 -6.77 3.81 10.78
C VAL A 38 -7.29 2.98 9.62
N GLY A 39 -7.82 3.60 8.57
CA GLY A 39 -8.31 2.91 7.38
C GLY A 39 -7.22 2.06 6.72
N THR A 40 -6.06 2.67 6.47
CA THR A 40 -4.92 1.95 5.88
C THR A 40 -4.32 0.90 6.84
N THR A 41 -4.39 1.09 8.16
CA THR A 41 -3.99 0.06 9.14
C THR A 41 -4.83 -1.20 9.00
N ILE A 42 -6.15 -1.06 8.87
CA ILE A 42 -7.07 -2.20 8.71
C ILE A 42 -6.80 -2.90 7.37
N GLU A 43 -6.64 -2.13 6.30
CA GLU A 43 -6.29 -2.63 4.98
C GLU A 43 -5.01 -3.46 5.00
N PHE A 44 -3.95 -2.92 5.59
CA PHE A 44 -2.65 -3.59 5.67
C PHE A 44 -2.67 -4.77 6.63
N PHE A 45 -3.41 -4.73 7.73
CA PHE A 45 -3.61 -5.89 8.60
C PHE A 45 -4.16 -7.08 7.81
N ASP A 46 -5.27 -6.90 7.10
CA ASP A 46 -5.91 -7.94 6.29
C ASP A 46 -5.00 -8.50 5.21
N PHE A 47 -4.19 -7.62 4.63
CA PHE A 47 -3.24 -8.01 3.60
C PHE A 47 -2.07 -8.83 4.16
N TYR A 48 -1.56 -8.47 5.34
CA TYR A 48 -0.39 -9.13 5.94
C TYR A 48 -0.72 -10.42 6.66
N ILE A 49 -1.92 -10.59 7.21
CA ILE A 49 -2.32 -11.92 7.73
C ILE A 49 -2.30 -12.96 6.61
N TYR A 50 -2.69 -12.59 5.38
CA TYR A 50 -2.54 -13.47 4.23
C TYR A 50 -1.07 -13.73 3.89
N ALA A 51 -0.22 -12.70 3.86
CA ALA A 51 1.19 -12.83 3.54
C ALA A 51 1.91 -13.80 4.49
N THR A 52 1.65 -13.66 5.80
CA THR A 52 2.19 -14.56 6.83
C THR A 52 1.65 -15.98 6.68
N ALA A 53 0.34 -16.15 6.44
CA ALA A 53 -0.26 -17.45 6.23
C ALA A 53 0.22 -18.13 4.94
N ALA A 54 0.51 -17.36 3.87
CA ALA A 54 1.05 -17.88 2.62
C ALA A 54 2.43 -18.52 2.79
N VAL A 55 3.17 -18.10 3.79
CA VAL A 55 4.47 -18.72 4.15
C VAL A 55 4.30 -19.85 5.16
N LEU A 56 3.56 -19.62 6.24
CA LEU A 56 3.57 -20.51 7.42
C LEU A 56 2.50 -21.61 7.36
N VAL A 57 1.38 -21.39 6.66
CA VAL A 57 0.16 -22.20 6.77
C VAL A 57 -0.23 -22.85 5.45
N PHE A 58 -0.40 -22.05 4.39
CA PHE A 58 -1.02 -22.51 3.14
C PHE A 58 -0.23 -23.60 2.43
N PRO A 59 1.13 -23.62 2.41
CA PRO A 59 1.87 -24.70 1.81
C PRO A 59 1.52 -26.08 2.37
N ARG A 60 1.17 -26.15 3.65
CA ARG A 60 0.84 -27.42 4.34
C ARG A 60 -0.63 -27.82 4.22
N LEU A 61 -1.53 -26.83 4.16
CA LEU A 61 -2.97 -27.07 4.31
C LEU A 61 -3.76 -26.97 3.02
N PHE A 62 -3.28 -26.21 2.02
CA PHE A 62 -4.04 -25.90 0.81
C PHE A 62 -3.45 -26.50 -0.46
N PHE A 63 -2.30 -27.15 -0.38
CA PHE A 63 -1.64 -27.77 -1.53
C PHE A 63 -1.40 -29.27 -1.32
N PRO A 64 -1.29 -30.05 -2.41
CA PRO A 64 -1.06 -31.49 -2.30
C PRO A 64 0.25 -31.79 -1.58
N LYS A 65 0.28 -32.88 -0.83
CA LYS A 65 1.49 -33.40 -0.19
C LYS A 65 2.49 -33.86 -1.27
N GLY A 66 3.69 -33.29 -1.26
CA GLY A 66 4.74 -33.59 -2.21
C GLY A 66 6.00 -32.82 -1.86
N ASP A 67 6.66 -32.20 -2.85
CA ASP A 67 7.81 -31.32 -2.62
C ASP A 67 7.38 -30.08 -1.80
N PRO A 68 7.89 -29.87 -0.57
CA PRO A 68 7.58 -28.69 0.24
C PRO A 68 7.96 -27.38 -0.44
N GLY A 69 8.96 -27.42 -1.30
CA GLY A 69 9.39 -26.28 -2.08
C GLY A 69 8.40 -25.86 -3.15
N ALA A 70 7.87 -26.83 -3.89
CA ALA A 70 6.83 -26.58 -4.87
C ALA A 70 5.54 -26.04 -4.20
N ALA A 71 5.15 -26.58 -3.06
CA ALA A 71 4.01 -26.12 -2.29
C ALA A 71 4.21 -24.67 -1.79
N THR A 72 5.41 -24.30 -1.35
CA THR A 72 5.74 -22.90 -0.97
C THR A 72 5.65 -21.95 -2.16
N LEU A 73 6.21 -22.33 -3.31
CA LEU A 73 6.13 -21.50 -4.53
C LEU A 73 4.69 -21.35 -5.02
N ALA A 74 3.89 -22.41 -4.97
CA ALA A 74 2.47 -22.37 -5.33
C ALA A 74 1.67 -21.44 -4.38
N SER A 75 1.96 -21.50 -3.08
CA SER A 75 1.38 -20.58 -2.10
C SER A 75 1.75 -19.12 -2.36
N LEU A 76 3.02 -18.84 -2.63
CA LEU A 76 3.48 -17.50 -3.00
C LEU A 76 2.89 -17.02 -4.33
N ALA A 77 2.61 -17.92 -5.26
CA ALA A 77 1.90 -17.58 -6.49
C ALA A 77 0.46 -17.12 -6.22
N THR A 78 -0.25 -17.76 -5.26
CA THR A 78 -1.59 -17.25 -4.86
C THR A 78 -1.52 -15.88 -4.22
N PHE A 79 -0.44 -15.56 -3.48
CA PHE A 79 -0.21 -14.23 -2.94
C PHE A 79 -0.12 -13.16 -4.04
N ALA A 80 0.49 -13.48 -5.18
CA ALA A 80 0.63 -12.59 -6.33
C ALA A 80 -0.72 -12.18 -6.97
N ILE A 81 -1.74 -13.03 -6.87
CA ILE A 81 -3.07 -12.81 -7.50
C ILE A 81 -3.70 -11.48 -7.07
N ALA A 82 -3.58 -11.11 -5.79
CA ALA A 82 -4.15 -9.85 -5.33
C ALA A 82 -3.56 -8.62 -6.04
N PHE A 83 -2.27 -8.63 -6.33
CA PHE A 83 -1.62 -7.52 -7.03
C PHE A 83 -2.08 -7.38 -8.48
N VAL A 84 -2.33 -8.51 -9.15
CA VAL A 84 -2.91 -8.51 -10.50
C VAL A 84 -4.35 -8.02 -10.49
N ALA A 85 -5.10 -8.33 -9.44
CA ALA A 85 -6.49 -7.89 -9.26
C ALA A 85 -6.61 -6.39 -8.93
N ARG A 86 -5.61 -5.78 -8.25
CA ARG A 86 -5.66 -4.36 -7.83
C ARG A 86 -5.89 -3.36 -8.97
N PRO A 87 -5.20 -3.38 -10.12
CA PRO A 87 -5.50 -2.47 -11.23
C PRO A 87 -6.92 -2.61 -11.76
N ILE A 88 -7.47 -3.84 -11.77
CA ILE A 88 -8.87 -4.08 -12.14
C ILE A 88 -9.80 -3.41 -11.12
N GLY A 89 -9.52 -3.61 -9.82
CA GLY A 89 -10.23 -2.94 -8.73
C GLY A 89 -10.13 -1.40 -8.83
N SER A 90 -8.95 -0.85 -9.12
CA SER A 90 -8.76 0.59 -9.32
C SER A 90 -9.60 1.14 -10.47
N GLY A 91 -9.67 0.42 -11.59
CA GLY A 91 -10.51 0.79 -12.73
C GLY A 91 -12.00 0.75 -12.39
N LEU A 92 -12.43 -0.33 -11.71
CA LEU A 92 -13.82 -0.54 -11.30
C LEU A 92 -14.26 0.52 -10.28
N PHE A 93 -13.57 0.62 -9.17
CA PHE A 93 -13.91 1.54 -8.08
C PHE A 93 -13.64 3.00 -8.45
N GLY A 94 -12.63 3.29 -9.27
CA GLY A 94 -12.40 4.63 -9.81
C GLY A 94 -13.58 5.09 -10.66
N HIS A 95 -14.08 4.25 -11.57
CA HIS A 95 -15.23 4.56 -12.40
C HIS A 95 -16.50 4.84 -11.58
N PHE A 96 -16.79 4.00 -10.60
CA PHE A 96 -17.95 4.20 -9.74
C PHE A 96 -17.75 5.35 -8.74
N GLY A 97 -16.54 5.54 -8.20
CA GLY A 97 -16.22 6.63 -7.28
C GLY A 97 -16.43 8.01 -7.87
N ASP A 98 -16.11 8.18 -9.15
CA ASP A 98 -16.35 9.43 -9.88
C ASP A 98 -17.83 9.65 -10.22
N ARG A 99 -18.68 8.62 -10.17
CA ARG A 99 -20.11 8.70 -10.51
C ARG A 99 -21.05 8.76 -9.32
N ILE A 100 -20.88 7.87 -8.36
CA ILE A 100 -21.78 7.68 -7.21
C ILE A 100 -21.25 8.25 -5.89
N GLY A 101 -19.99 8.71 -5.89
CA GLY A 101 -19.33 9.31 -4.75
C GLY A 101 -18.21 8.43 -4.16
N ARG A 102 -17.20 9.10 -3.64
CA ARG A 102 -15.99 8.46 -3.09
C ARG A 102 -16.32 7.64 -1.84
N LYS A 103 -17.17 8.17 -0.94
CA LYS A 103 -17.59 7.50 0.29
C LYS A 103 -18.23 6.14 0.03
N THR A 104 -19.23 6.09 -0.85
CA THR A 104 -19.95 4.85 -1.18
C THR A 104 -19.00 3.82 -1.78
N THR A 105 -18.13 4.25 -2.67
CA THR A 105 -17.15 3.38 -3.33
C THR A 105 -16.14 2.80 -2.33
N LEU A 106 -15.64 3.62 -1.40
CA LEU A 106 -14.73 3.16 -0.34
C LEU A 106 -15.40 2.16 0.61
N VAL A 107 -16.70 2.35 0.92
CA VAL A 107 -17.46 1.39 1.76
C VAL A 107 -17.59 0.04 1.04
N VAL A 108 -17.93 0.04 -0.26
CA VAL A 108 -18.07 -1.19 -1.03
C VAL A 108 -16.72 -1.89 -1.22
N ALA A 109 -15.64 -1.13 -1.45
CA ALA A 109 -14.28 -1.65 -1.57
C ALA A 109 -13.83 -2.36 -0.28
N LEU A 110 -14.02 -1.71 0.88
CA LEU A 110 -13.70 -2.30 2.18
C LEU A 110 -14.56 -3.53 2.48
N ALA A 111 -15.85 -3.49 2.18
CA ALA A 111 -16.73 -4.65 2.37
C ALA A 111 -16.29 -5.84 1.49
N THR A 112 -15.93 -5.59 0.22
CA THR A 112 -15.44 -6.62 -0.70
C THR A 112 -14.16 -7.27 -0.16
N MET A 113 -13.21 -6.46 0.31
CA MET A 113 -11.97 -6.93 0.92
C MET A 113 -12.25 -7.75 2.19
N GLY A 114 -13.04 -7.22 3.10
CA GLY A 114 -13.33 -7.85 4.38
C GLY A 114 -14.09 -9.19 4.23
N ILE A 115 -15.10 -9.23 3.37
CA ILE A 115 -15.81 -10.49 3.07
C ILE A 115 -14.83 -11.54 2.52
N SER A 116 -13.97 -11.15 1.59
CA SER A 116 -12.96 -12.05 1.03
C SER A 116 -11.98 -12.55 2.10
N THR A 117 -11.52 -11.67 3.00
CA THR A 117 -10.61 -12.02 4.10
C THR A 117 -11.26 -13.02 5.08
N VAL A 118 -12.46 -12.72 5.54
CA VAL A 118 -13.20 -13.61 6.47
C VAL A 118 -13.48 -14.96 5.81
N SER A 119 -13.83 -14.97 4.53
CA SER A 119 -14.05 -16.21 3.77
C SER A 119 -12.83 -17.12 3.76
N ILE A 120 -11.60 -16.57 3.67
CA ILE A 120 -10.36 -17.38 3.77
C ILE A 120 -10.32 -18.15 5.09
N GLY A 121 -10.67 -17.50 6.21
CA GLY A 121 -10.70 -18.15 7.52
C GLY A 121 -11.70 -19.31 7.62
N LEU A 122 -12.72 -19.33 6.76
CA LEU A 122 -13.76 -20.37 6.72
C LEU A 122 -13.47 -21.48 5.71
N LEU A 123 -12.46 -21.34 4.84
CA LEU A 123 -12.19 -22.33 3.78
C LEU A 123 -11.83 -23.71 4.35
N PRO A 124 -12.40 -24.79 3.76
CA PRO A 124 -11.90 -26.14 3.99
C PRO A 124 -10.52 -26.33 3.40
N THR A 125 -9.75 -27.26 3.97
CA THR A 125 -8.37 -27.56 3.55
C THR A 125 -8.32 -28.54 2.37
N TYR A 126 -7.15 -28.72 1.76
CA TYR A 126 -6.93 -29.67 0.66
C TYR A 126 -7.35 -31.09 0.99
N THR A 127 -7.15 -31.52 2.24
CA THR A 127 -7.54 -32.87 2.71
C THR A 127 -9.04 -33.10 2.69
N THR A 128 -9.85 -32.03 2.71
CA THR A 128 -11.32 -32.10 2.73
C THR A 128 -11.93 -31.99 1.34
N ILE A 129 -11.44 -31.03 0.51
CA ILE A 129 -12.06 -30.69 -0.78
C ILE A 129 -11.09 -30.77 -1.97
N GLY A 130 -9.88 -31.30 -1.75
CA GLY A 130 -8.89 -31.48 -2.82
C GLY A 130 -8.54 -30.18 -3.54
N PHE A 131 -8.45 -30.22 -4.87
CA PHE A 131 -8.03 -29.07 -5.70
C PHE A 131 -8.95 -27.85 -5.59
N ALA A 132 -10.18 -28.00 -5.11
CA ALA A 132 -11.06 -26.86 -4.84
C ALA A 132 -10.51 -25.93 -3.75
N ALA A 133 -9.69 -26.42 -2.82
CA ALA A 133 -9.12 -25.61 -1.74
C ALA A 133 -8.18 -24.49 -2.26
N PRO A 134 -7.13 -24.75 -3.04
CA PRO A 134 -6.29 -23.68 -3.60
C PRO A 134 -7.05 -22.80 -4.58
N LEU A 135 -8.04 -23.31 -5.32
CA LEU A 135 -8.87 -22.51 -6.22
C LEU A 135 -9.70 -21.49 -5.46
N LEU A 136 -10.40 -21.90 -4.40
CA LEU A 136 -11.19 -21.00 -3.55
C LEU A 136 -10.30 -19.98 -2.83
N LEU A 137 -9.12 -20.40 -2.36
CA LEU A 137 -8.12 -19.50 -1.80
C LEU A 137 -7.70 -18.42 -2.80
N ALA A 138 -7.44 -18.81 -4.06
CA ALA A 138 -7.10 -17.88 -5.14
C ALA A 138 -8.24 -16.91 -5.47
N LEU A 139 -9.49 -17.39 -5.49
CA LEU A 139 -10.68 -16.55 -5.70
C LEU A 139 -10.89 -15.53 -4.57
N CYS A 140 -10.75 -15.95 -3.31
CA CYS A 140 -10.80 -15.03 -2.17
C CYS A 140 -9.67 -13.99 -2.27
N ARG A 141 -8.46 -14.42 -2.65
CA ARG A 141 -7.32 -13.53 -2.83
C ARG A 141 -7.53 -12.52 -3.96
N PHE A 142 -8.16 -12.95 -5.06
CA PHE A 142 -8.58 -12.06 -6.14
C PHE A 142 -9.59 -11.02 -5.65
N GLY A 143 -10.61 -11.44 -4.88
CA GLY A 143 -11.59 -10.53 -4.26
C GLY A 143 -10.95 -9.51 -3.33
N GLN A 144 -9.98 -9.92 -2.47
CA GLN A 144 -9.19 -8.99 -1.67
C GLN A 144 -8.47 -7.96 -2.55
N GLY A 145 -7.82 -8.40 -3.63
CA GLY A 145 -7.12 -7.52 -4.55
C GLY A 145 -8.03 -6.49 -5.23
N ILE A 146 -9.22 -6.90 -5.66
CA ILE A 146 -10.24 -6.00 -6.20
C ILE A 146 -10.58 -4.91 -5.17
N GLY A 147 -10.90 -5.27 -3.92
CA GLY A 147 -11.20 -4.32 -2.85
C GLY A 147 -10.07 -3.32 -2.59
N LEU A 148 -8.85 -3.82 -2.47
CA LEU A 148 -7.64 -3.02 -2.21
C LEU A 148 -7.30 -2.01 -3.33
N GLY A 149 -7.68 -2.33 -4.58
CA GLY A 149 -7.28 -1.55 -5.76
C GLY A 149 -7.78 -0.10 -5.75
N GLY A 150 -8.89 0.17 -5.09
CA GLY A 150 -9.50 1.51 -5.05
C GLY A 150 -9.15 2.34 -3.81
N GLU A 151 -8.42 1.82 -2.83
CA GLU A 151 -8.39 2.42 -1.49
C GLU A 151 -7.19 3.34 -1.22
N TRP A 152 -5.98 2.89 -1.52
CA TRP A 152 -4.76 3.59 -1.16
C TRP A 152 -4.66 5.02 -1.73
N GLY A 153 -4.97 5.20 -3.02
CA GLY A 153 -4.91 6.51 -3.65
C GLY A 153 -5.85 7.53 -3.01
N GLY A 154 -7.05 7.09 -2.60
CA GLY A 154 -8.02 7.93 -1.90
C GLY A 154 -7.51 8.39 -0.53
N ALA A 155 -6.89 7.50 0.25
CA ALA A 155 -6.35 7.81 1.57
C ALA A 155 -5.19 8.83 1.49
N VAL A 156 -4.27 8.64 0.53
CA VAL A 156 -3.15 9.55 0.31
C VAL A 156 -3.65 10.92 -0.15
N LEU A 157 -4.56 10.97 -1.14
CA LEU A 157 -5.11 12.24 -1.63
C LEU A 157 -5.87 12.99 -0.56
N LEU A 158 -6.66 12.29 0.25
CA LEU A 158 -7.36 12.90 1.37
C LEU A 158 -6.38 13.59 2.33
N ALA A 159 -5.24 12.98 2.62
CA ALA A 159 -4.22 13.55 3.48
C ALA A 159 -3.52 14.76 2.84
N ILE A 160 -3.03 14.64 1.59
CA ILE A 160 -2.22 15.70 0.95
C ILE A 160 -3.05 16.90 0.47
N GLU A 161 -4.32 16.70 0.09
CA GLU A 161 -5.22 17.80 -0.32
C GLU A 161 -5.66 18.69 0.85
N ASN A 162 -5.61 18.15 2.09
CA ASN A 162 -5.83 18.93 3.30
C ASN A 162 -4.54 19.51 3.91
N ALA A 163 -3.38 19.27 3.28
CA ALA A 163 -2.08 19.72 3.76
C ALA A 163 -1.76 21.16 3.33
N PRO A 164 -1.12 21.96 4.19
CA PRO A 164 -0.44 23.18 3.76
C PRO A 164 0.65 22.83 2.73
N GLY A 165 0.89 23.71 1.74
CA GLY A 165 1.79 23.43 0.62
C GLY A 165 3.19 22.96 1.01
N HIS A 166 3.74 23.49 2.12
CA HIS A 166 5.07 23.15 2.65
C HIS A 166 5.09 21.93 3.59
N LYS A 167 3.95 21.25 3.81
CA LYS A 167 3.82 20.08 4.72
C LYS A 167 3.14 18.87 4.06
N ARG A 168 3.19 18.77 2.75
CA ARG A 168 2.49 17.70 2.03
C ARG A 168 3.09 16.32 2.29
N ALA A 169 4.41 16.19 2.34
CA ALA A 169 5.05 14.93 2.65
C ALA A 169 4.77 14.50 4.09
N TRP A 170 4.75 15.45 5.04
CA TRP A 170 4.38 15.20 6.41
C TRP A 170 2.93 14.71 6.56
N TYR A 171 1.98 15.34 5.87
CA TYR A 171 0.57 14.88 5.90
C TYR A 171 0.41 13.54 5.16
N GLY A 172 1.06 13.36 4.01
CA GLY A 172 1.01 12.15 3.21
C GLY A 172 1.63 10.92 3.88
N MET A 173 2.46 11.10 4.92
CA MET A 173 3.01 9.97 5.66
C MET A 173 2.00 9.27 6.58
N PHE A 174 0.92 9.97 7.02
CA PHE A 174 -0.04 9.38 7.97
C PHE A 174 -0.72 8.11 7.43
N PRO A 175 -1.28 8.08 6.22
CA PRO A 175 -1.75 6.81 5.65
C PRO A 175 -0.63 5.78 5.49
N GLN A 176 0.61 6.19 5.28
CA GLN A 176 1.74 5.25 5.17
C GLN A 176 2.11 4.59 6.51
N LEU A 177 1.89 5.27 7.65
CA LEU A 177 2.06 4.68 8.98
C LEU A 177 1.10 3.51 9.23
N GLY A 178 0.00 3.42 8.50
CA GLY A 178 -0.90 2.27 8.55
C GLY A 178 -0.20 0.94 8.19
N ALA A 179 0.81 0.96 7.31
CA ALA A 179 1.52 -0.24 6.91
C ALA A 179 2.33 -0.89 8.05
N PRO A 180 3.24 -0.20 8.76
CA PRO A 180 3.95 -0.81 9.89
C PRO A 180 3.01 -1.16 11.06
N ILE A 181 1.97 -0.37 11.32
CA ILE A 181 1.00 -0.67 12.38
C ILE A 181 0.21 -1.95 12.01
N GLY A 182 -0.29 -2.04 10.79
CA GLY A 182 -1.00 -3.24 10.30
C GLY A 182 -0.11 -4.48 10.31
N PHE A 183 1.17 -4.34 9.94
CA PHE A 183 2.12 -5.44 9.98
C PHE A 183 2.42 -5.88 11.42
N PHE A 184 2.63 -4.93 12.33
CA PHE A 184 2.85 -5.21 13.74
C PHE A 184 1.66 -5.96 14.36
N LEU A 185 0.43 -5.52 14.09
CA LEU A 185 -0.77 -6.18 14.58
C LEU A 185 -0.92 -7.59 13.99
N SER A 186 -0.74 -7.75 12.68
CA SER A 186 -0.89 -9.05 12.01
C SER A 186 0.17 -10.05 12.46
N GLY A 187 1.45 -9.64 12.49
CA GLY A 187 2.56 -10.46 12.97
C GLY A 187 2.43 -10.78 14.46
N GLY A 188 1.98 -9.81 15.26
CA GLY A 188 1.74 -9.97 16.69
C GLY A 188 0.68 -11.03 17.00
N VAL A 189 -0.44 -11.03 16.25
CA VAL A 189 -1.47 -12.07 16.38
C VAL A 189 -0.90 -13.46 16.06
N PHE A 190 -0.15 -13.61 14.95
CA PHE A 190 0.48 -14.88 14.62
C PHE A 190 1.52 -15.30 15.63
N LEU A 191 2.30 -14.37 16.20
CA LEU A 191 3.27 -14.66 17.27
C LEU A 191 2.57 -15.18 18.53
N VAL A 192 1.53 -14.46 18.99
CA VAL A 192 0.74 -14.87 20.17
C VAL A 192 0.13 -16.26 19.98
N LEU A 193 -0.48 -16.51 18.81
CA LEU A 193 -1.04 -17.82 18.51
C LEU A 193 0.03 -18.92 18.43
N SER A 194 1.21 -18.60 17.91
CA SER A 194 2.32 -19.54 17.84
C SER A 194 2.90 -19.87 19.22
N HIS A 195 2.80 -18.94 20.17
CA HIS A 195 3.25 -19.13 21.54
C HIS A 195 2.22 -19.88 22.41
N LEU A 196 0.95 -19.56 22.27
CA LEU A 196 -0.12 -20.11 23.09
C LEU A 196 -0.64 -21.48 22.64
N LEU A 197 -0.53 -21.78 21.33
CA LEU A 197 -1.08 -22.99 20.74
C LEU A 197 0.04 -23.98 20.38
N THR A 198 -0.23 -25.27 20.60
CA THR A 198 0.62 -26.31 20.02
C THR A 198 0.55 -26.28 18.49
N ASP A 199 1.53 -26.85 17.81
CA ASP A 199 1.52 -26.94 16.33
C ASP A 199 0.24 -27.64 15.83
N ALA A 200 -0.20 -28.69 16.51
CA ALA A 200 -1.45 -29.37 16.16
C ALA A 200 -2.68 -28.44 16.24
N GLN A 201 -2.81 -27.67 17.31
CA GLN A 201 -3.87 -26.69 17.49
C GLN A 201 -3.77 -25.53 16.50
N PHE A 202 -2.54 -25.04 16.29
CA PHE A 202 -2.30 -23.94 15.33
C PHE A 202 -2.73 -24.32 13.92
N PHE A 203 -2.36 -25.50 13.43
CA PHE A 203 -2.73 -25.97 12.08
C PHE A 203 -4.18 -26.47 12.00
N ALA A 204 -4.80 -26.91 13.10
CA ALA A 204 -6.21 -27.32 13.11
C ALA A 204 -7.16 -26.11 12.98
N PHE A 205 -6.98 -25.08 13.81
CA PHE A 205 -7.90 -23.93 13.87
C PHE A 205 -7.20 -22.59 14.10
N GLY A 206 -6.04 -22.56 14.78
CA GLY A 206 -5.40 -21.32 15.23
C GLY A 206 -5.14 -20.32 14.08
N TRP A 207 -4.69 -20.80 12.94
CA TRP A 207 -4.43 -19.97 11.76
C TRP A 207 -5.66 -19.23 11.20
N ARG A 208 -6.87 -19.72 11.52
CA ARG A 208 -8.15 -19.13 11.08
C ARG A 208 -8.51 -17.88 11.87
N LEU A 209 -8.06 -17.80 13.12
CA LEU A 209 -8.46 -16.75 14.06
C LEU A 209 -8.11 -15.33 13.56
N PRO A 210 -6.92 -15.06 12.99
CA PRO A 210 -6.62 -13.73 12.44
C PRO A 210 -7.59 -13.30 11.33
N PHE A 211 -7.95 -14.23 10.43
CA PHE A 211 -8.89 -13.96 9.34
C PHE A 211 -10.31 -13.69 9.83
N LEU A 212 -10.77 -14.43 10.84
CA LEU A 212 -12.08 -14.22 11.46
C LEU A 212 -12.11 -12.93 12.29
N ALA A 213 -11.04 -12.62 13.02
CA ALA A 213 -10.90 -11.39 13.79
C ALA A 213 -10.89 -10.13 12.91
N SER A 214 -10.47 -10.25 11.64
CA SER A 214 -10.56 -9.18 10.65
C SER A 214 -11.98 -8.63 10.53
N SER A 215 -13.02 -9.44 10.73
CA SER A 215 -14.40 -8.95 10.71
C SER A 215 -14.63 -7.78 11.65
N VAL A 216 -14.06 -7.81 12.85
CA VAL A 216 -14.16 -6.72 13.84
C VAL A 216 -13.51 -5.44 13.32
N LEU A 217 -12.31 -5.57 12.71
CA LEU A 217 -11.60 -4.43 12.13
C LEU A 217 -12.34 -3.85 10.92
N VAL A 218 -12.93 -4.71 10.09
CA VAL A 218 -13.75 -4.28 8.94
C VAL A 218 -14.99 -3.52 9.41
N PHE A 219 -15.71 -4.00 10.45
CA PHE A 219 -16.81 -3.26 11.04
C PHE A 219 -16.37 -1.90 11.59
N LEU A 220 -15.23 -1.83 12.28
CA LEU A 220 -14.67 -0.58 12.76
C LEU A 220 -14.34 0.37 11.58
N GLY A 221 -13.72 -0.13 10.53
CA GLY A 221 -13.39 0.64 9.34
C GLY A 221 -14.63 1.17 8.61
N LEU A 222 -15.66 0.34 8.48
CA LEU A 222 -16.95 0.74 7.93
C LEU A 222 -17.60 1.84 8.78
N TRP A 223 -17.63 1.66 10.10
CA TRP A 223 -18.15 2.67 11.01
C TRP A 223 -17.44 4.03 10.88
N VAL A 224 -16.11 4.03 10.88
CA VAL A 224 -15.30 5.25 10.69
C VAL A 224 -15.61 5.91 9.34
N ARG A 225 -15.76 5.15 8.26
CA ARG A 225 -16.06 5.70 6.92
C ARG A 225 -17.47 6.23 6.78
N LEU A 226 -18.43 5.63 7.46
CA LEU A 226 -19.80 6.12 7.46
C LEU A 226 -19.93 7.47 8.22
N THR A 227 -19.06 7.75 9.18
CA THR A 227 -19.05 9.01 9.94
C THR A 227 -18.34 10.19 9.24
N ILE A 228 -17.47 9.91 8.25
CA ILE A 228 -16.78 10.96 7.47
C ILE A 228 -17.74 11.53 6.42
N THR A 229 -17.71 12.86 6.24
CA THR A 229 -18.42 13.54 5.16
C THR A 229 -17.58 13.59 3.88
N GLU A 230 -18.23 13.69 2.72
CA GLU A 230 -17.59 13.83 1.41
C GLU A 230 -16.70 15.08 1.36
N THR A 231 -15.64 15.07 0.55
CA THR A 231 -14.69 16.20 0.47
C THR A 231 -15.30 17.42 -0.23
N PRO A 232 -15.11 18.66 0.26
CA PRO A 232 -15.62 19.87 -0.38
C PRO A 232 -15.19 20.01 -1.84
N ARG A 233 -13.95 19.63 -2.16
CA ARG A 233 -13.42 19.67 -3.54
C ARG A 233 -14.13 18.70 -4.49
N PHE A 234 -14.60 17.56 -4.01
CA PHE A 234 -15.40 16.64 -4.81
C PHE A 234 -16.77 17.25 -5.14
N GLU A 235 -17.42 17.85 -4.16
CA GLU A 235 -18.71 18.54 -4.37
C GLU A 235 -18.57 19.74 -5.31
N GLU A 236 -17.49 20.53 -5.23
CA GLU A 236 -17.18 21.61 -6.15
C GLU A 236 -16.93 21.11 -7.58
N SER A 237 -16.13 20.06 -7.76
CA SER A 237 -15.88 19.46 -9.07
C SER A 237 -17.15 18.88 -9.69
N LYS A 238 -18.02 18.32 -8.83
CA LYS A 238 -19.36 17.84 -9.22
C LYS A 238 -20.26 19.00 -9.69
N ALA A 239 -20.22 20.11 -8.98
CA ALA A 239 -20.99 21.32 -9.33
C ALA A 239 -20.51 21.97 -10.63
N ARG A 240 -19.19 21.93 -10.93
CA ARG A 240 -18.59 22.51 -12.15
C ARG A 240 -18.70 21.61 -13.38
N GLY A 241 -19.18 20.38 -13.25
CA GLY A 241 -19.29 19.45 -14.38
C GLY A 241 -17.94 18.98 -14.96
N GLU A 242 -16.81 19.22 -14.28
CA GLU A 242 -15.44 18.89 -14.70
C GLU A 242 -15.15 17.38 -14.57
N ARG A 243 -15.94 16.54 -15.23
CA ARG A 243 -15.78 15.09 -15.14
C ARG A 243 -15.09 14.54 -16.37
N VAL A 244 -13.93 13.91 -16.16
CA VAL A 244 -13.31 13.09 -17.20
C VAL A 244 -14.15 11.81 -17.38
N ARG A 245 -14.59 11.55 -18.62
CA ARG A 245 -15.52 10.45 -18.94
C ARG A 245 -14.95 9.08 -18.60
N VAL A 246 -13.64 8.88 -18.80
CA VAL A 246 -12.91 7.64 -18.46
C VAL A 246 -11.48 7.99 -18.02
N PRO A 247 -11.25 8.32 -16.72
CA PRO A 247 -9.93 8.73 -16.22
C PRO A 247 -8.81 7.74 -16.51
N THR A 248 -9.08 6.43 -16.39
CA THR A 248 -8.11 5.35 -16.66
C THR A 248 -7.57 5.41 -18.09
N LEU A 249 -8.44 5.60 -19.08
CA LEU A 249 -8.02 5.67 -20.48
C LEU A 249 -7.22 6.96 -20.75
N THR A 250 -7.58 8.07 -20.11
CA THR A 250 -6.85 9.34 -20.19
C THR A 250 -5.45 9.21 -19.64
N VAL A 251 -5.27 8.56 -18.49
CA VAL A 251 -3.94 8.28 -17.90
C VAL A 251 -3.12 7.43 -18.85
N LEU A 252 -3.67 6.33 -19.37
CA LEU A 252 -2.97 5.39 -20.25
C LEU A 252 -2.57 6.00 -21.59
N ARG A 253 -3.35 6.95 -22.13
CA ARG A 253 -3.07 7.56 -23.45
C ARG A 253 -2.28 8.87 -23.36
N SER A 254 -2.61 9.73 -22.39
CA SER A 254 -2.08 11.10 -22.34
C SER A 254 -1.00 11.30 -21.27
N HIS A 255 -0.95 10.42 -20.26
CA HIS A 255 -0.01 10.55 -19.13
C HIS A 255 0.88 9.32 -18.95
N THR A 256 1.11 8.54 -20.01
CA THR A 256 1.90 7.29 -19.99
C THR A 256 3.31 7.51 -19.44
N LYS A 257 3.98 8.63 -19.78
CA LYS A 257 5.32 8.94 -19.27
C LYS A 257 5.32 9.08 -17.74
N MET A 258 4.33 9.78 -17.17
CA MET A 258 4.18 9.94 -15.71
C MET A 258 3.81 8.63 -15.04
N LEU A 259 2.96 7.82 -15.69
CA LEU A 259 2.60 6.49 -15.21
C LEU A 259 3.82 5.56 -15.13
N VAL A 260 4.64 5.49 -16.17
CA VAL A 260 5.87 4.70 -16.20
C VAL A 260 6.86 5.22 -15.15
N ALA A 261 7.09 6.53 -15.07
CA ALA A 261 7.98 7.11 -14.08
C ALA A 261 7.51 6.80 -12.65
N GLY A 262 6.22 6.99 -12.34
CA GLY A 262 5.62 6.68 -11.04
C GLY A 262 5.70 5.20 -10.68
N THR A 263 5.53 4.30 -11.66
CA THR A 263 5.72 2.86 -11.49
C THR A 263 7.17 2.52 -11.16
N LEU A 264 8.12 3.02 -11.95
CA LEU A 264 9.55 2.71 -11.76
C LEU A 264 10.08 3.29 -10.44
N LEU A 265 9.75 4.54 -10.10
CA LEU A 265 10.24 5.17 -8.86
C LEU A 265 9.74 4.46 -7.59
N SER A 266 8.66 3.70 -7.68
CA SER A 266 8.10 2.94 -6.56
C SER A 266 8.65 1.51 -6.46
N LEU A 267 9.34 1.02 -7.49
CA LEU A 267 9.65 -0.41 -7.66
C LEU A 267 10.54 -0.97 -6.55
N ALA A 268 11.67 -0.31 -6.25
CA ALA A 268 12.60 -0.77 -5.21
C ALA A 268 11.95 -0.78 -3.81
N THR A 269 11.06 0.17 -3.53
CA THR A 269 10.30 0.23 -2.28
C THR A 269 9.48 -1.05 -2.09
N PHE A 270 8.73 -1.46 -3.11
CA PHE A 270 7.94 -2.68 -3.06
C PHE A 270 8.81 -3.93 -3.00
N THR A 271 9.84 -4.02 -3.85
CA THR A 271 10.75 -5.17 -3.86
C THR A 271 11.41 -5.35 -2.49
N LEU A 272 11.99 -4.29 -1.93
CA LEU A 272 12.65 -4.34 -0.63
C LEU A 272 11.69 -4.80 0.47
N PHE A 273 10.49 -4.23 0.54
CA PHE A 273 9.51 -4.55 1.56
C PHE A 273 9.15 -6.04 1.55
N TYR A 274 8.82 -6.59 0.38
CA TYR A 274 8.41 -7.98 0.28
C TYR A 274 9.57 -8.98 0.39
N LEU A 275 10.80 -8.54 0.12
CA LEU A 275 11.99 -9.30 0.49
C LEU A 275 12.14 -9.39 2.02
N MET A 276 11.91 -8.30 2.77
CA MET A 276 12.08 -8.28 4.22
C MET A 276 10.96 -9.02 4.97
N ILE A 277 9.71 -8.91 4.51
CA ILE A 277 8.57 -9.48 5.27
C ILE A 277 8.14 -10.88 4.80
N VAL A 278 8.23 -11.18 3.52
CA VAL A 278 7.73 -12.45 2.96
C VAL A 278 8.89 -13.40 2.65
N PHE A 279 9.84 -12.96 1.83
CA PHE A 279 10.98 -13.82 1.47
C PHE A 279 11.83 -14.14 2.69
N ALA A 280 12.21 -13.15 3.52
CA ALA A 280 13.04 -13.39 4.69
C ALA A 280 12.37 -14.33 5.69
N LEU A 281 11.06 -14.21 5.94
CA LEU A 281 10.31 -15.16 6.77
C LEU A 281 10.36 -16.58 6.17
N SER A 282 10.10 -16.70 4.87
CA SER A 282 10.13 -17.99 4.18
C SER A 282 11.52 -18.62 4.23
N TRP A 283 12.56 -17.89 3.82
CA TRP A 283 13.93 -18.40 3.78
C TRP A 283 14.52 -18.66 5.17
N GLY A 284 14.28 -17.75 6.10
CA GLY A 284 14.72 -17.86 7.48
C GLY A 284 14.18 -19.12 8.17
N THR A 285 12.90 -19.44 7.96
CA THR A 285 12.26 -20.60 8.59
C THR A 285 12.52 -21.92 7.84
N THR A 286 12.69 -21.90 6.51
CA THR A 286 12.85 -23.14 5.72
C THR A 286 14.29 -23.50 5.44
N ALA A 287 15.18 -22.53 5.24
CA ALA A 287 16.57 -22.75 4.83
C ALA A 287 17.58 -22.47 5.95
N LEU A 288 17.36 -21.41 6.76
CA LEU A 288 18.29 -21.03 7.84
C LEU A 288 17.92 -21.65 9.19
N GLY A 289 16.80 -22.39 9.28
CA GLY A 289 16.41 -23.16 10.46
C GLY A 289 15.92 -22.34 11.67
N PHE A 290 15.54 -21.07 11.47
CA PHE A 290 14.92 -20.29 12.54
C PHE A 290 13.54 -20.84 12.90
N SER A 291 13.20 -20.89 14.20
CA SER A 291 11.82 -21.18 14.58
C SER A 291 10.88 -20.06 14.12
N ARG A 292 9.63 -20.44 13.83
CA ARG A 292 8.56 -19.49 13.44
C ARG A 292 8.42 -18.34 14.43
N GLU A 293 8.35 -18.68 15.73
CA GLU A 293 8.21 -17.72 16.82
C GLU A 293 9.37 -16.73 16.86
N LYS A 294 10.62 -17.24 16.83
CA LYS A 294 11.82 -16.40 16.85
C LYS A 294 11.86 -15.45 15.67
N PHE A 295 11.53 -15.92 14.46
CA PHE A 295 11.58 -15.08 13.27
C PHE A 295 10.49 -14.00 13.27
N LEU A 296 9.27 -14.35 13.70
CA LEU A 296 8.18 -13.37 13.85
C LEU A 296 8.52 -12.29 14.90
N LEU A 297 9.14 -12.69 16.02
CA LEU A 297 9.60 -11.73 17.04
C LEU A 297 10.66 -10.77 16.49
N MET A 298 11.62 -11.27 15.70
CA MET A 298 12.62 -10.45 15.03
C MET A 298 11.94 -9.44 14.06
N GLN A 299 11.01 -9.91 13.23
CA GLN A 299 10.28 -9.04 12.29
C GLN A 299 9.45 -7.97 13.01
N LEU A 300 8.81 -8.29 14.13
CA LEU A 300 8.07 -7.30 14.94
C LEU A 300 8.99 -6.24 15.53
N PHE A 301 10.15 -6.64 16.05
CA PHE A 301 11.15 -5.68 16.52
C PHE A 301 11.63 -4.77 15.38
N ASP A 302 11.96 -5.35 14.24
CA ASP A 302 12.49 -4.61 13.10
C ASP A 302 11.44 -3.69 12.44
N THR A 303 10.15 -3.99 12.62
CA THR A 303 9.05 -3.10 12.18
C THR A 303 9.08 -1.73 12.86
N LEU A 304 9.68 -1.61 14.05
CA LEU A 304 9.87 -0.32 14.71
C LEU A 304 10.77 0.60 13.89
N PHE A 305 11.81 0.08 13.25
CA PHE A 305 12.68 0.84 12.35
C PHE A 305 11.90 1.33 11.12
N PHE A 306 11.03 0.47 10.56
CA PHE A 306 10.13 0.88 9.48
C PHE A 306 9.23 2.05 9.90
N ALA A 307 8.56 1.94 11.04
CA ALA A 307 7.65 2.96 11.54
C ALA A 307 8.35 4.30 11.84
N VAL A 308 9.53 4.26 12.48
CA VAL A 308 10.29 5.46 12.86
C VAL A 308 10.87 6.18 11.64
N MET A 309 11.29 5.45 10.61
CA MET A 309 11.90 6.05 9.42
C MET A 309 10.91 6.71 8.47
N ILE A 310 9.61 6.40 8.55
CA ILE A 310 8.56 7.10 7.78
C ILE A 310 8.51 8.60 8.11
N PRO A 311 8.33 9.05 9.36
CA PRO A 311 8.34 10.48 9.68
C PRO A 311 9.70 11.15 9.42
N VAL A 312 10.81 10.45 9.67
CA VAL A 312 12.15 10.97 9.36
C VAL A 312 12.28 11.31 7.88
N SER A 313 11.87 10.39 7.01
CA SER A 313 11.94 10.59 5.56
C SER A 313 10.96 11.66 5.06
N ALA A 314 9.78 11.79 5.68
CA ALA A 314 8.83 12.84 5.34
C ALA A 314 9.43 14.23 5.60
N ILE A 315 10.14 14.43 6.73
CA ILE A 315 10.84 15.68 7.04
C ILE A 315 11.95 15.95 6.02
N LEU A 316 12.75 14.96 5.67
CA LEU A 316 13.82 15.10 4.66
C LEU A 316 13.25 15.46 3.29
N ALA A 317 12.14 14.84 2.90
CA ALA A 317 11.49 15.04 1.61
C ALA A 317 10.84 16.43 1.45
N GLU A 318 10.55 17.16 2.54
CA GLU A 318 10.10 18.55 2.42
C GLU A 318 11.18 19.49 1.87
N ARG A 319 12.46 19.14 2.01
CA ARG A 319 13.58 19.92 1.48
C ARG A 319 13.90 19.63 0.01
N GLY A 320 13.53 18.46 -0.48
CA GLY A 320 13.77 18.01 -1.85
C GLY A 320 13.40 16.55 -2.00
N ARG A 321 12.22 16.29 -2.57
CA ARG A 321 11.62 14.95 -2.64
C ARG A 321 12.40 13.99 -3.52
N ARG A 322 12.72 14.44 -4.74
CA ARG A 322 13.46 13.64 -5.72
C ARG A 322 14.87 13.31 -5.21
N ASN A 323 15.59 14.31 -4.70
CA ASN A 323 16.98 14.13 -4.26
C ASN A 323 17.07 13.24 -3.01
N ALA A 324 16.12 13.37 -2.06
CA ALA A 324 16.03 12.50 -0.91
C ALA A 324 15.81 11.04 -1.37
N MET A 325 14.84 10.78 -2.25
CA MET A 325 14.57 9.43 -2.76
C MET A 325 15.74 8.85 -3.56
N LEU A 326 16.48 9.67 -4.34
CA LEU A 326 17.67 9.20 -5.05
C LEU A 326 18.75 8.72 -4.08
N GLY A 327 19.05 9.49 -3.03
CA GLY A 327 20.03 9.11 -2.02
C GLY A 327 19.64 7.82 -1.29
N ILE A 328 18.38 7.70 -0.89
CA ILE A 328 17.85 6.50 -0.21
C ILE A 328 17.89 5.29 -1.16
N THR A 329 17.52 5.46 -2.42
CA THR A 329 17.55 4.35 -3.42
C THR A 329 18.99 3.91 -3.68
N GLY A 330 19.97 4.84 -3.67
CA GLY A 330 21.39 4.51 -3.71
C GLY A 330 21.82 3.66 -2.50
N ALA A 331 21.32 3.97 -1.31
CA ALA A 331 21.56 3.14 -0.12
C ALA A 331 20.90 1.75 -0.23
N ILE A 332 19.71 1.63 -0.84
CA ILE A 332 19.09 0.32 -1.13
C ILE A 332 19.93 -0.50 -2.10
N PHE A 333 20.52 0.14 -3.12
CA PHE A 333 21.43 -0.56 -4.04
C PHE A 333 22.65 -1.14 -3.28
N LEU A 334 23.30 -0.34 -2.44
CA LEU A 334 24.42 -0.80 -1.62
C LEU A 334 23.98 -1.90 -0.63
N PHE A 335 22.81 -1.77 -0.02
CA PHE A 335 22.26 -2.80 0.84
C PHE A 335 22.03 -4.13 0.10
N GLY A 336 21.60 -4.10 -1.16
CA GLY A 336 21.46 -5.30 -1.98
C GLY A 336 22.76 -6.10 -2.11
N LEU A 337 23.93 -5.43 -2.18
CA LEU A 337 25.22 -6.11 -2.28
C LEU A 337 25.63 -6.84 -0.99
N ILE A 338 25.17 -6.38 0.17
CA ILE A 338 25.51 -6.96 1.48
C ILE A 338 24.38 -7.81 2.08
N LEU A 339 23.23 -7.90 1.43
CA LEU A 339 22.03 -8.61 1.92
C LEU A 339 22.36 -10.07 2.25
N ALA A 340 22.98 -10.80 1.33
CA ALA A 340 23.26 -12.21 1.49
C ALA A 340 24.23 -12.49 2.65
N PRO A 341 25.44 -11.90 2.70
CA PRO A 341 26.37 -12.13 3.79
C PRO A 341 25.81 -11.73 5.16
N MET A 342 24.98 -10.68 5.23
CA MET A 342 24.30 -10.32 6.48
C MET A 342 23.30 -11.40 6.90
N PHE A 343 22.46 -11.90 5.97
CA PHE A 343 21.41 -12.87 6.29
C PHE A 343 22.01 -14.21 6.74
N GLU A 344 23.14 -14.62 6.18
CA GLU A 344 23.86 -15.86 6.50
C GLU A 344 24.71 -15.75 7.78
N ALA A 345 24.94 -14.55 8.31
CA ALA A 345 25.76 -14.32 9.51
C ALA A 345 25.04 -14.68 10.84
N GLY A 346 24.08 -15.60 10.80
CA GLY A 346 23.34 -16.07 11.97
C GLY A 346 22.29 -15.07 12.47
N THR A 347 21.87 -15.23 13.74
CA THR A 347 20.74 -14.44 14.29
C THR A 347 21.00 -12.95 14.29
N GLY A 348 22.20 -12.51 14.69
CA GLY A 348 22.55 -11.07 14.72
C GLY A 348 22.62 -10.45 13.32
N GLY A 349 23.16 -11.19 12.35
CA GLY A 349 23.20 -10.77 10.96
C GLY A 349 21.81 -10.66 10.33
N ALA A 350 20.97 -11.68 10.55
CA ALA A 350 19.59 -11.67 10.06
C ALA A 350 18.77 -10.52 10.67
N LEU A 351 18.90 -10.27 11.98
CA LEU A 351 18.26 -9.13 12.64
C LEU A 351 18.75 -7.79 12.06
N GLY A 352 20.06 -7.60 11.96
CA GLY A 352 20.65 -6.38 11.39
C GLY A 352 20.25 -6.16 9.93
N MET A 353 20.18 -7.23 9.14
CA MET A 353 19.73 -7.19 7.75
C MET A 353 18.27 -6.71 7.64
N MET A 354 17.37 -7.28 8.45
CA MET A 354 15.95 -6.89 8.45
C MET A 354 15.76 -5.48 9.00
N ALA A 355 16.45 -5.10 10.10
CA ALA A 355 16.39 -3.75 10.66
C ALA A 355 16.81 -2.69 9.64
N LEU A 356 17.95 -2.90 8.95
CA LEU A 356 18.44 -1.99 7.93
C LEU A 356 17.49 -1.95 6.72
N GLY A 357 17.04 -3.12 6.23
CA GLY A 357 16.12 -3.21 5.11
C GLY A 357 14.78 -2.52 5.39
N LEU A 358 14.20 -2.73 6.57
CA LEU A 358 12.94 -2.08 6.98
C LEU A 358 13.12 -0.58 7.28
N ALA A 359 14.28 -0.16 7.79
CA ALA A 359 14.62 1.26 7.91
C ALA A 359 14.66 1.95 6.54
N LEU A 360 15.38 1.38 5.57
CA LEU A 360 15.44 1.89 4.19
C LEU A 360 14.06 1.88 3.52
N MET A 361 13.25 0.85 3.79
CA MET A 361 11.87 0.81 3.34
C MET A 361 11.06 1.99 3.89
N GLY A 362 11.14 2.26 5.20
CA GLY A 362 10.46 3.40 5.82
C GLY A 362 10.87 4.73 5.21
N MET A 363 12.14 4.87 4.89
CA MET A 363 12.68 6.08 4.28
C MET A 363 12.17 6.33 2.85
N THR A 364 11.94 5.30 2.04
CA THR A 364 11.32 5.48 0.71
C THR A 364 9.80 5.60 0.81
N TYR A 365 9.17 4.85 1.71
CA TYR A 365 7.72 4.74 1.78
C TYR A 365 7.04 6.01 2.31
N GLY A 366 7.67 6.71 3.27
CA GLY A 366 7.12 7.95 3.84
C GLY A 366 6.71 8.99 2.78
N PRO A 367 7.61 9.43 1.91
CA PRO A 367 7.31 10.41 0.87
C PRO A 367 6.63 9.85 -0.37
N LEU A 368 6.60 8.51 -0.56
CA LEU A 368 6.18 7.85 -1.79
C LEU A 368 4.81 8.30 -2.27
N GLY A 369 3.82 8.32 -1.37
CA GLY A 369 2.46 8.70 -1.70
C GLY A 369 2.35 10.13 -2.24
N THR A 370 3.08 11.05 -1.64
CA THR A 370 3.13 12.46 -2.07
C THR A 370 3.82 12.59 -3.43
N VAL A 371 5.00 11.99 -3.59
CA VAL A 371 5.78 12.05 -4.83
C VAL A 371 4.99 11.49 -6.01
N VAL A 372 4.39 10.30 -5.86
CA VAL A 372 3.60 9.69 -6.94
C VAL A 372 2.36 10.51 -7.28
N SER A 373 1.68 11.07 -6.27
CA SER A 373 0.47 11.86 -6.50
C SER A 373 0.74 13.20 -7.19
N GLU A 374 1.87 13.84 -6.91
CA GLU A 374 2.28 15.11 -7.52
C GLU A 374 2.67 15.00 -9.00
N LEU A 375 2.90 13.79 -9.51
CA LEU A 375 3.19 13.58 -10.93
C LEU A 375 1.99 13.85 -11.84
N PHE A 376 0.76 13.76 -11.31
CA PHE A 376 -0.46 13.80 -12.10
C PHE A 376 -1.25 15.09 -11.85
N PRO A 377 -1.84 15.69 -12.91
CA PRO A 377 -2.75 16.81 -12.74
C PRO A 377 -4.00 16.40 -11.96
N THR A 378 -4.63 17.37 -11.30
CA THR A 378 -5.77 17.15 -10.38
C THR A 378 -6.89 16.32 -10.98
N SER A 379 -7.21 16.52 -12.26
CA SER A 379 -8.31 15.84 -12.98
C SER A 379 -8.13 14.32 -13.15
N VAL A 380 -6.90 13.80 -13.04
CA VAL A 380 -6.56 12.37 -13.17
C VAL A 380 -5.62 11.88 -12.08
N ARG A 381 -5.36 12.69 -11.06
CA ARG A 381 -4.38 12.40 -9.99
C ARG A 381 -4.71 11.14 -9.24
N TYR A 382 -5.96 10.95 -8.85
CA TYR A 382 -6.39 9.74 -8.15
C TYR A 382 -6.11 8.48 -8.97
N THR A 383 -6.61 8.44 -10.19
CA THR A 383 -6.44 7.30 -11.10
C THR A 383 -4.97 7.08 -11.45
N GLY A 384 -4.23 8.15 -11.76
CA GLY A 384 -2.82 8.08 -12.14
C GLY A 384 -1.93 7.55 -11.02
N SER A 385 -2.06 8.10 -9.81
CA SER A 385 -1.26 7.65 -8.65
C SER A 385 -1.62 6.23 -8.24
N SER A 386 -2.90 5.86 -8.24
CA SER A 386 -3.33 4.49 -7.91
C SER A 386 -2.83 3.47 -8.93
N LEU A 387 -2.89 3.78 -10.23
CA LEU A 387 -2.37 2.88 -11.26
C LEU A 387 -0.85 2.73 -11.18
N ALA A 388 -0.09 3.83 -10.99
CA ALA A 388 1.36 3.78 -10.85
C ALA A 388 1.77 2.93 -9.65
N PHE A 389 1.13 3.13 -8.49
CA PHE A 389 1.35 2.35 -7.28
C PHE A 389 1.01 0.86 -7.47
N ASN A 390 -0.11 0.54 -8.11
CA ASN A 390 -0.53 -0.84 -8.33
C ASN A 390 0.33 -1.56 -9.38
N PHE A 391 0.79 -0.88 -10.44
CA PHE A 391 1.74 -1.46 -11.39
C PHE A 391 3.11 -1.72 -10.74
N ALA A 392 3.59 -0.81 -9.89
CA ALA A 392 4.79 -1.05 -9.09
C ALA A 392 4.60 -2.24 -8.13
N GLY A 393 3.40 -2.38 -7.55
CA GLY A 393 3.03 -3.54 -6.76
C GLY A 393 3.05 -4.85 -7.53
N ILE A 394 2.60 -4.87 -8.80
CA ILE A 394 2.71 -6.08 -9.64
C ILE A 394 4.19 -6.42 -9.86
N LEU A 395 4.99 -5.47 -10.30
CA LEU A 395 6.38 -5.72 -10.69
C LEU A 395 7.30 -5.98 -9.48
N GLY A 396 7.14 -5.21 -8.39
CA GLY A 396 8.04 -5.21 -7.25
C GLY A 396 7.55 -6.04 -6.05
N ALA A 397 6.24 -6.23 -5.88
CA ALA A 397 5.70 -6.91 -4.72
C ALA A 397 5.15 -8.30 -5.03
N SER A 398 4.35 -8.41 -6.11
CA SER A 398 3.66 -9.64 -6.49
C SER A 398 4.64 -10.78 -6.75
N LEU A 399 5.65 -10.53 -7.57
CA LEU A 399 6.60 -11.52 -8.04
C LEU A 399 7.85 -11.62 -7.14
N ALA A 400 8.14 -10.60 -6.33
CA ALA A 400 9.40 -10.52 -5.59
C ALA A 400 9.64 -11.74 -4.66
N PRO A 401 8.72 -12.17 -3.81
CA PRO A 401 8.97 -13.34 -2.96
C PRO A 401 9.16 -14.64 -3.75
N TYR A 402 8.41 -14.79 -4.85
CA TYR A 402 8.52 -15.95 -5.73
C TYR A 402 9.88 -15.97 -6.43
N ILE A 403 10.25 -14.88 -7.12
CA ILE A 403 11.53 -14.74 -7.82
C ILE A 403 12.70 -14.89 -6.84
N ALA A 404 12.64 -14.25 -5.68
CA ALA A 404 13.68 -14.34 -4.68
C ALA A 404 13.87 -15.77 -4.16
N THR A 405 12.78 -16.48 -3.87
CA THR A 405 12.84 -17.88 -3.41
C THR A 405 13.40 -18.78 -4.52
N TRP A 406 13.00 -18.57 -5.78
CA TRP A 406 13.51 -19.30 -6.91
C TRP A 406 15.01 -19.04 -7.17
N LEU A 407 15.43 -17.76 -7.12
CA LEU A 407 16.84 -17.37 -7.27
C LEU A 407 17.71 -17.96 -6.14
N ALA A 408 17.26 -17.84 -4.89
CA ALA A 408 17.99 -18.34 -3.73
C ALA A 408 18.21 -19.86 -3.81
N ARG A 409 17.19 -20.63 -4.27
CA ARG A 409 17.26 -22.09 -4.40
C ARG A 409 18.16 -22.55 -5.53
N ASN A 410 18.12 -21.88 -6.69
CA ASN A 410 18.81 -22.35 -7.89
C ASN A 410 20.21 -21.75 -8.06
N TYR A 411 20.44 -20.53 -7.56
CA TYR A 411 21.67 -19.77 -7.80
C TYR A 411 22.33 -19.25 -6.52
N GLY A 412 21.65 -19.34 -5.38
CA GLY A 412 22.15 -18.86 -4.09
C GLY A 412 21.63 -17.47 -3.69
N LEU A 413 21.78 -17.15 -2.41
CA LEU A 413 21.18 -15.97 -1.79
C LEU A 413 21.71 -14.63 -2.36
N HIS A 414 22.94 -14.59 -2.87
CA HIS A 414 23.52 -13.40 -3.51
C HIS A 414 22.69 -12.86 -4.67
N TRP A 415 22.04 -13.77 -5.43
CA TRP A 415 21.18 -13.36 -6.54
C TRP A 415 19.91 -12.62 -6.10
N VAL A 416 19.46 -12.84 -4.88
CA VAL A 416 18.37 -12.06 -4.28
C VAL A 416 18.82 -10.62 -4.05
N GLY A 417 20.05 -10.42 -3.57
CA GLY A 417 20.66 -9.09 -3.45
C GLY A 417 20.79 -8.40 -4.80
N TYR A 418 21.25 -9.09 -5.84
CA TYR A 418 21.35 -8.54 -7.20
C TYR A 418 19.98 -8.20 -7.82
N TYR A 419 18.95 -8.99 -7.51
CA TYR A 419 17.57 -8.66 -7.89
C TYR A 419 17.10 -7.34 -7.25
N LEU A 420 17.43 -7.12 -5.97
CA LEU A 420 17.16 -5.84 -5.30
C LEU A 420 17.96 -4.69 -5.93
N CYS A 421 19.25 -4.89 -6.26
CA CYS A 421 20.07 -3.91 -6.97
C CYS A 421 19.46 -3.52 -8.32
N ALA A 422 18.99 -4.49 -9.11
CA ALA A 422 18.33 -4.24 -10.39
C ALA A 422 17.05 -3.40 -10.20
N SER A 423 16.24 -3.70 -9.18
CA SER A 423 15.05 -2.92 -8.83
C SER A 423 15.42 -1.49 -8.42
N ALA A 424 16.53 -1.30 -7.68
CA ALA A 424 17.01 0.02 -7.30
C ALA A 424 17.49 0.83 -8.52
N VAL A 425 18.18 0.23 -9.48
CA VAL A 425 18.57 0.87 -10.74
C VAL A 425 17.35 1.36 -11.51
N LEU A 426 16.32 0.51 -11.66
CA LEU A 426 15.07 0.90 -12.33
C LEU A 426 14.37 2.05 -11.58
N THR A 427 14.42 2.05 -10.26
CA THR A 427 13.86 3.14 -9.45
C THR A 427 14.64 4.44 -9.64
N ILE A 428 15.98 4.40 -9.73
CA ILE A 428 16.80 5.57 -10.06
C ILE A 428 16.41 6.12 -11.43
N VAL A 429 16.24 5.25 -12.44
CA VAL A 429 15.77 5.67 -13.76
C VAL A 429 14.42 6.39 -13.67
N GLY A 430 13.45 5.84 -12.94
CA GLY A 430 12.15 6.48 -12.71
C GLY A 430 12.27 7.85 -12.05
N LEU A 431 13.13 7.99 -11.04
CA LEU A 431 13.40 9.25 -10.35
C LEU A 431 14.10 10.29 -11.25
N LEU A 432 14.93 9.85 -12.18
CA LEU A 432 15.59 10.75 -13.15
C LEU A 432 14.62 11.23 -14.23
N MET A 433 13.52 10.52 -14.48
CA MET A 433 12.47 10.94 -15.44
C MET A 433 11.58 12.07 -14.92
N ILE A 434 11.57 12.33 -13.62
CA ILE A 434 10.72 13.34 -12.98
C ILE A 434 11.51 14.58 -12.61
N ARG A 435 10.79 15.71 -12.43
CA ARG A 435 11.36 16.96 -11.89
C ARG A 435 11.17 16.99 -10.37
N GLU A 436 11.92 17.88 -9.71
CA GLU A 436 11.68 18.18 -8.29
C GLU A 436 10.34 18.91 -8.14
N THR A 437 9.52 18.47 -7.20
CA THR A 437 8.18 19.01 -6.97
C THR A 437 8.04 19.71 -5.61
N SER A 438 9.13 19.74 -4.82
CA SER A 438 9.14 20.42 -3.52
C SER A 438 8.91 21.92 -3.70
N GLY A 439 7.87 22.44 -3.03
CA GLY A 439 7.51 23.87 -3.09
C GLY A 439 6.61 24.27 -4.28
N GLU A 440 6.34 23.39 -5.25
CA GLU A 440 5.36 23.70 -6.32
C GLU A 440 3.93 23.58 -5.81
N GLU A 441 3.03 24.44 -6.36
CA GLU A 441 1.59 24.28 -6.11
C GLU A 441 1.05 23.02 -6.81
N LEU A 442 0.05 22.38 -6.22
CA LEU A 442 -0.66 21.26 -6.85
C LEU A 442 -1.42 21.76 -8.07
N ARG A 443 -0.99 21.34 -9.25
CA ARG A 443 -1.63 21.66 -10.54
C ARG A 443 -2.92 20.88 -10.73
#